data_448bdf3dcfbfa8434867529e75824499
#
_entry.id   448bdf3dcfbfa8434867529e75824499
#
_cell.length_a   1.000
_cell.length_b   1.000
_cell.length_c   1.000
_cell.angle_alpha   90.00
_cell.angle_beta   90.00
_cell.angle_gamma   90.00
#
_symmetry.space_group_name_H-M   'P 1'
#
loop_
_entity.id
_entity.type
_entity.pdbx_description
1 polymer ?
#
loop_
_entity_poly.entity_id
_entity_poly.type
_entity_poly.pdbx_seq_one_letter_code
_entity_poly.pdbx_strand_id
1 'polypeptide(L)'
;MFLKDTPILYVRVIHVEQGLIIFLNGTSSSGKTSIAVEMKKQGDIPLHHLSVDQFFQNYDQFIDNTYPDMKPTRELEPHMMTDILFDPIVSLFYSTIKLFSEMGLNVIVDTVITNDKWFNGFYDLLSDYPILFVGVHCSKEELTRREQSRGDRAIGLAHSQFDYIYAYDEYDLEVNTEELSSADCAAKILDYIKSEQEFSAFKKLSRREVTLS
;
A
#
# COMPACT_ATOMS: atom_id res chain seq x y z
N MET A 1 34.23 -11.63 48.49
CA MET A 1 33.09 -12.55 48.28
C MET A 1 32.54 -12.30 46.90
N PHE A 2 32.62 -13.29 46.10
CA PHE A 2 32.59 -13.25 44.64
C PHE A 2 31.20 -12.98 44.08
N LEU A 3 31.07 -11.97 43.21
CA LEU A 3 30.01 -11.90 42.24
C LEU A 3 30.51 -12.58 40.96
N LYS A 4 30.24 -13.88 40.85
CA LYS A 4 30.42 -14.66 39.64
C LYS A 4 29.08 -14.85 38.96
N ASP A 5 29.12 -14.65 37.61
CA ASP A 5 28.21 -15.19 36.63
C ASP A 5 26.84 -14.52 36.51
N THR A 6 26.86 -13.30 35.99
CA THR A 6 25.71 -12.85 35.21
C THR A 6 25.84 -13.48 33.79
N PRO A 7 24.92 -14.35 33.36
CA PRO A 7 24.97 -14.88 32.01
C PRO A 7 24.77 -13.70 31.05
N ILE A 8 25.79 -13.43 30.25
CA ILE A 8 25.64 -12.57 29.08
C ILE A 8 24.60 -13.27 28.22
N LEU A 9 23.38 -12.72 28.19
CA LEU A 9 22.36 -13.13 27.25
C LEU A 9 22.93 -12.82 25.85
N TYR A 10 23.48 -13.85 25.21
CA TYR A 10 23.72 -13.79 23.77
C TYR A 10 22.35 -13.63 23.10
N VAL A 11 21.97 -12.40 22.81
CA VAL A 11 20.90 -12.12 21.87
C VAL A 11 21.41 -12.68 20.54
N ARG A 12 20.98 -13.90 20.22
CA ARG A 12 21.16 -14.47 18.90
C ARG A 12 20.40 -13.53 17.97
N VAL A 13 21.11 -12.71 17.20
CA VAL A 13 20.52 -11.97 16.10
C VAL A 13 20.02 -13.05 15.13
N ILE A 14 18.75 -13.37 15.23
CA ILE A 14 18.07 -14.21 14.24
C ILE A 14 18.00 -13.31 13.02
N HIS A 15 18.76 -13.60 11.97
CA HIS A 15 18.54 -13.02 10.66
C HIS A 15 17.17 -13.54 10.18
N VAL A 16 16.14 -12.74 10.41
CA VAL A 16 14.82 -12.96 9.81
C VAL A 16 14.94 -12.47 8.38
N GLU A 17 14.65 -13.34 7.42
CA GLU A 17 14.52 -12.90 6.02
C GLU A 17 13.38 -11.87 5.94
N GLN A 18 13.56 -10.83 5.12
CA GLN A 18 12.54 -9.82 4.91
C GLN A 18 11.26 -10.45 4.35
N GLY A 19 10.12 -10.07 4.91
CA GLY A 19 8.81 -10.47 4.40
C GLY A 19 8.50 -9.81 3.05
N LEU A 20 7.79 -10.54 2.21
CA LEU A 20 7.36 -10.07 0.89
C LEU A 20 6.36 -8.92 1.00
N ILE A 21 6.58 -7.86 0.23
CA ILE A 21 5.65 -6.73 0.04
C ILE A 21 4.93 -6.93 -1.29
N ILE A 22 3.63 -7.19 -1.26
CA ILE A 22 2.78 -7.31 -2.45
C ILE A 22 2.12 -5.95 -2.67
N PHE A 23 2.67 -5.16 -3.58
CA PHE A 23 2.17 -3.82 -3.87
C PHE A 23 1.15 -3.85 -5.01
N LEU A 24 -0.12 -3.65 -4.66
CA LEU A 24 -1.22 -3.55 -5.61
C LEU A 24 -1.33 -2.11 -6.12
N ASN A 25 -0.86 -1.87 -7.35
CA ASN A 25 -0.98 -0.57 -8.02
C ASN A 25 -2.25 -0.50 -8.85
N GLY A 26 -3.11 0.47 -8.60
CA GLY A 26 -4.35 0.67 -9.32
C GLY A 26 -5.13 1.85 -8.77
N THR A 27 -6.04 2.40 -9.55
CA THR A 27 -6.87 3.54 -9.15
C THR A 27 -7.83 3.21 -8.02
N SER A 28 -8.47 4.22 -7.44
CA SER A 28 -9.68 4.00 -6.62
C SER A 28 -10.67 3.12 -7.41
N SER A 29 -11.41 2.28 -6.72
CA SER A 29 -12.43 1.37 -7.29
C SER A 29 -11.91 0.31 -8.29
N SER A 30 -10.59 0.17 -8.50
CA SER A 30 -10.02 -0.89 -9.35
C SER A 30 -10.13 -2.31 -8.77
N GLY A 31 -10.52 -2.47 -7.50
CA GLY A 31 -10.73 -3.79 -6.89
C GLY A 31 -9.58 -4.29 -6.00
N LYS A 32 -8.56 -3.48 -5.72
CA LYS A 32 -7.41 -3.85 -4.86
C LYS A 32 -7.80 -4.45 -3.52
N THR A 33 -8.70 -3.78 -2.79
CA THR A 33 -9.18 -4.24 -1.49
C THR A 33 -9.86 -5.60 -1.57
N SER A 34 -10.68 -5.83 -2.60
CA SER A 34 -11.34 -7.12 -2.83
C SER A 34 -10.34 -8.22 -3.13
N ILE A 35 -9.32 -7.94 -3.95
CA ILE A 35 -8.21 -8.87 -4.22
C ILE A 35 -7.46 -9.19 -2.93
N ALA A 36 -7.10 -8.19 -2.12
CA ALA A 36 -6.41 -8.39 -0.85
C ALA A 36 -7.19 -9.29 0.12
N VAL A 37 -8.52 -9.12 0.19
CA VAL A 37 -9.40 -9.97 1.00
C VAL A 37 -9.39 -11.41 0.48
N GLU A 38 -9.49 -11.62 -0.82
CA GLU A 38 -9.48 -12.97 -1.42
C GLU A 38 -8.10 -13.64 -1.28
N MET A 39 -6.99 -12.91 -1.44
CA MET A 39 -5.65 -13.44 -1.20
C MET A 39 -5.47 -13.96 0.23
N LYS A 40 -6.01 -13.25 1.22
CA LYS A 40 -5.97 -13.70 2.63
C LYS A 40 -6.80 -14.95 2.89
N LYS A 41 -7.88 -15.15 2.14
CA LYS A 41 -8.73 -16.36 2.26
C LYS A 41 -8.12 -17.58 1.58
N GLN A 42 -7.45 -17.39 0.45
CA GLN A 42 -6.95 -18.46 -0.42
C GLN A 42 -5.48 -18.80 -0.14
N GLY A 43 -4.71 -17.85 0.43
CA GLY A 43 -3.27 -18.01 0.61
C GLY A 43 -2.89 -19.02 1.68
N ASP A 44 -1.89 -19.85 1.38
CA ASP A 44 -1.29 -20.79 2.33
C ASP A 44 -0.25 -20.11 3.25
N ILE A 45 0.14 -18.87 2.93
CA ILE A 45 1.08 -18.06 3.71
C ILE A 45 0.34 -16.96 4.47
N PRO A 46 0.78 -16.60 5.70
CA PRO A 46 0.22 -15.47 6.42
C PRO A 46 0.44 -14.17 5.64
N LEU A 47 -0.64 -13.44 5.39
CA LEU A 47 -0.65 -12.17 4.67
C LEU A 47 -1.33 -11.09 5.52
N HIS A 48 -0.60 -10.02 5.82
CA HIS A 48 -1.14 -8.84 6.48
C HIS A 48 -1.63 -7.85 5.42
N HIS A 49 -2.87 -7.38 5.53
CA HIS A 49 -3.41 -6.35 4.64
C HIS A 49 -3.27 -4.98 5.29
N LEU A 50 -2.48 -4.12 4.69
CA LEU A 50 -2.28 -2.73 5.09
C LEU A 50 -2.91 -1.81 4.04
N SER A 51 -3.93 -1.07 4.45
CA SER A 51 -4.63 -0.10 3.61
C SER A 51 -4.42 1.31 4.16
N VAL A 52 -4.02 2.24 3.31
CA VAL A 52 -3.86 3.65 3.69
C VAL A 52 -5.19 4.26 4.16
N ASP A 53 -6.31 3.84 3.58
CA ASP A 53 -7.65 4.30 4.00
C ASP A 53 -7.93 3.97 5.48
N GLN A 54 -7.46 2.82 5.99
CA GLN A 54 -7.58 2.46 7.40
C GLN A 54 -6.73 3.36 8.31
N PHE A 55 -5.55 3.76 7.86
CA PHE A 55 -4.70 4.71 8.60
C PHE A 55 -5.37 6.06 8.73
N PHE A 56 -5.98 6.57 7.65
CA PHE A 56 -6.76 7.81 7.70
C PHE A 56 -7.98 7.68 8.63
N GLN A 57 -8.76 6.60 8.52
CA GLN A 57 -9.92 6.37 9.37
C GLN A 57 -9.55 6.28 10.86
N ASN A 58 -8.48 5.59 11.20
CA ASN A 58 -8.00 5.48 12.58
C ASN A 58 -7.57 6.84 13.12
N TYR A 59 -6.93 7.66 12.29
CA TYR A 59 -6.53 9.01 12.66
C TYR A 59 -7.74 9.92 12.87
N ASP A 60 -8.72 9.89 11.99
CA ASP A 60 -9.96 10.66 12.11
C ASP A 60 -10.69 10.29 13.41
N GLN A 61 -10.82 8.98 13.71
CA GLN A 61 -11.40 8.53 14.97
C GLN A 61 -10.61 8.98 16.19
N PHE A 62 -9.28 9.00 16.13
CA PHE A 62 -8.46 9.51 17.21
C PHE A 62 -8.71 11.00 17.44
N ILE A 63 -8.77 11.80 16.39
CA ILE A 63 -9.05 13.24 16.49
C ILE A 63 -10.44 13.47 17.06
N ASP A 64 -11.47 12.82 16.52
CA ASP A 64 -12.86 12.98 16.98
C ASP A 64 -13.04 12.60 18.46
N ASN A 65 -12.37 11.55 18.91
CA ASN A 65 -12.45 11.09 20.31
C ASN A 65 -11.65 11.96 21.28
N THR A 66 -10.51 12.51 20.83
CA THR A 66 -9.59 13.26 21.69
C THR A 66 -9.93 14.74 21.71
N TYR A 67 -10.41 15.27 20.61
CA TYR A 67 -10.70 16.68 20.39
C TYR A 67 -12.08 16.90 19.74
N PRO A 68 -13.18 16.55 20.42
CA PRO A 68 -14.52 16.56 19.83
C PRO A 68 -14.97 17.97 19.35
N ASP A 69 -14.40 19.01 19.93
CA ASP A 69 -14.68 20.40 19.55
C ASP A 69 -13.73 20.95 18.46
N MET A 70 -12.63 20.23 18.18
CA MET A 70 -11.73 20.56 17.09
C MET A 70 -12.19 19.83 15.82
N LYS A 71 -12.68 20.57 14.85
CA LYS A 71 -12.85 20.09 13.48
C LYS A 71 -11.74 20.69 12.61
N PRO A 72 -10.50 20.17 12.70
CA PRO A 72 -9.34 20.80 12.09
C PRO A 72 -9.44 20.91 10.57
N THR A 73 -10.28 20.05 9.95
CA THR A 73 -10.33 19.90 8.51
C THR A 73 -11.21 20.93 7.78
N ARG A 74 -12.02 21.72 8.49
CA ARG A 74 -12.95 22.67 7.84
C ARG A 74 -12.38 24.06 7.59
N GLU A 75 -11.27 24.40 8.24
CA GLU A 75 -10.69 25.75 8.20
C GLU A 75 -9.26 25.81 7.64
N LEU A 76 -8.64 24.65 7.34
CA LEU A 76 -7.29 24.62 6.79
C LEU A 76 -7.34 24.70 5.26
N GLU A 77 -6.42 25.49 4.70
CA GLU A 77 -6.18 25.49 3.27
C GLU A 77 -5.73 24.09 2.80
N PRO A 78 -6.10 23.64 1.59
CA PRO A 78 -5.82 22.28 1.12
C PRO A 78 -4.36 21.85 1.23
N HIS A 79 -3.40 22.76 0.97
CA HIS A 79 -1.98 22.46 1.10
C HIS A 79 -1.55 22.25 2.56
N MET A 80 -2.12 23.02 3.51
CA MET A 80 -1.86 22.82 4.94
C MET A 80 -2.42 21.49 5.44
N MET A 81 -3.57 21.06 4.93
CA MET A 81 -4.11 19.74 5.24
C MET A 81 -3.16 18.63 4.77
N THR A 82 -2.61 18.76 3.57
CA THR A 82 -1.65 17.79 3.03
C THR A 82 -0.42 17.72 3.94
N ASP A 83 0.22 18.85 4.23
CA ASP A 83 1.49 18.87 4.97
C ASP A 83 1.33 18.46 6.44
N ILE A 84 0.23 18.86 7.10
CA ILE A 84 0.03 18.66 8.55
C ILE A 84 -0.63 17.30 8.84
N LEU A 85 -1.51 16.82 7.97
CA LEU A 85 -2.29 15.61 8.21
C LEU A 85 -1.89 14.47 7.29
N PHE A 86 -1.94 14.66 5.98
CA PHE A 86 -1.82 13.54 5.05
C PHE A 86 -0.39 13.02 4.96
N ASP A 87 0.61 13.89 4.83
CA ASP A 87 2.00 13.47 4.72
C ASP A 87 2.50 12.69 5.94
N PRO A 88 2.24 13.11 7.20
CA PRO A 88 2.60 12.32 8.36
C PRO A 88 1.91 10.95 8.41
N ILE A 89 0.63 10.85 8.03
CA ILE A 89 -0.10 9.58 7.99
C ILE A 89 0.46 8.67 6.92
N VAL A 90 0.74 9.19 5.73
CA VAL A 90 1.36 8.42 4.63
C VAL A 90 2.76 7.95 5.02
N SER A 91 3.56 8.80 5.67
CA SER A 91 4.89 8.43 6.17
C SER A 91 4.83 7.33 7.23
N LEU A 92 3.85 7.41 8.15
CA LEU A 92 3.60 6.36 9.13
C LEU A 92 3.19 5.04 8.45
N PHE A 93 2.32 5.12 7.45
CA PHE A 93 1.89 3.96 6.66
C PHE A 93 3.09 3.26 6.00
N TYR A 94 3.96 4.01 5.31
CA TYR A 94 5.15 3.46 4.67
C TYR A 94 6.15 2.86 5.68
N SER A 95 6.35 3.54 6.80
CA SER A 95 7.20 3.03 7.89
C SER A 95 6.65 1.74 8.48
N THR A 96 5.32 1.60 8.55
CA THR A 96 4.66 0.38 9.01
C THR A 96 4.89 -0.78 8.03
N ILE A 97 4.79 -0.55 6.72
CA ILE A 97 5.07 -1.56 5.68
C ILE A 97 6.52 -2.06 5.85
N LYS A 98 7.48 -1.13 5.96
CA LYS A 98 8.89 -1.43 6.19
C LYS A 98 9.08 -2.31 7.43
N LEU A 99 8.52 -1.90 8.56
CA LEU A 99 8.65 -2.63 9.83
C LEU A 99 8.11 -4.06 9.71
N PHE A 100 6.96 -4.26 9.07
CA PHE A 100 6.40 -5.60 8.86
C PHE A 100 7.36 -6.47 8.04
N SER A 101 7.88 -5.96 6.94
CA SER A 101 8.84 -6.69 6.11
C SER A 101 10.12 -7.02 6.90
N GLU A 102 10.68 -6.08 7.66
CA GLU A 102 11.87 -6.30 8.52
C GLU A 102 11.63 -7.36 9.61
N MET A 103 10.38 -7.54 10.03
CA MET A 103 9.97 -8.61 10.96
C MET A 103 9.72 -9.96 10.28
N GLY A 104 9.94 -10.08 8.97
CA GLY A 104 9.66 -11.28 8.19
C GLY A 104 8.17 -11.51 7.91
N LEU A 105 7.33 -10.47 8.06
CA LEU A 105 5.88 -10.57 7.85
C LEU A 105 5.53 -10.14 6.42
N ASN A 106 4.80 -10.99 5.70
CA ASN A 106 4.34 -10.67 4.36
C ASN A 106 3.16 -9.71 4.40
N VAL A 107 3.19 -8.68 3.56
CA VAL A 107 2.16 -7.63 3.53
C VAL A 107 1.57 -7.43 2.14
N ILE A 108 0.27 -7.21 2.09
CA ILE A 108 -0.43 -6.69 0.91
C ILE A 108 -0.62 -5.20 1.14
N VAL A 109 -0.09 -4.38 0.25
CA VAL A 109 -0.18 -2.93 0.29
C VAL A 109 -1.30 -2.48 -0.63
N ASP A 110 -2.36 -1.92 -0.03
CA ASP A 110 -3.53 -1.37 -0.72
C ASP A 110 -3.52 0.15 -0.55
N THR A 111 -3.00 0.83 -1.55
CA THR A 111 -2.89 2.28 -1.56
C THR A 111 -3.10 2.86 -2.96
N VAL A 112 -3.34 4.16 -3.03
CA VAL A 112 -3.33 4.94 -4.27
C VAL A 112 -2.31 6.06 -4.08
N ILE A 113 -1.16 5.95 -4.74
CA ILE A 113 -0.12 6.98 -4.70
C ILE A 113 -0.43 8.00 -5.80
N THR A 114 -0.85 9.19 -5.42
CA THR A 114 -1.42 10.20 -6.34
C THR A 114 -0.48 11.36 -6.67
N ASN A 115 0.72 11.38 -6.12
CA ASN A 115 1.70 12.44 -6.38
C ASN A 115 3.14 11.95 -6.25
N ASP A 116 4.07 12.68 -6.85
CA ASP A 116 5.47 12.31 -6.92
C ASP A 116 6.17 12.35 -5.56
N LYS A 117 5.77 13.22 -4.64
CA LYS A 117 6.30 13.27 -3.28
C LYS A 117 6.06 11.96 -2.54
N TRP A 118 4.83 11.45 -2.59
CA TRP A 118 4.45 10.18 -1.96
C TRP A 118 5.09 8.99 -2.67
N PHE A 119 5.15 9.01 -4.00
CA PHE A 119 5.84 7.98 -4.76
C PHE A 119 7.34 7.91 -4.38
N ASN A 120 8.02 9.06 -4.39
CA ASN A 120 9.44 9.11 -4.05
C ASN A 120 9.69 8.68 -2.60
N GLY A 121 8.83 9.08 -1.66
CA GLY A 121 8.90 8.62 -0.27
C GLY A 121 8.76 7.11 -0.12
N PHE A 122 7.83 6.49 -0.86
CA PHE A 122 7.67 5.04 -0.91
C PHE A 122 8.88 4.36 -1.54
N TYR A 123 9.33 4.87 -2.69
CA TYR A 123 10.48 4.33 -3.41
C TYR A 123 11.78 4.40 -2.59
N ASP A 124 12.09 5.55 -2.01
CA ASP A 124 13.31 5.75 -1.22
C ASP A 124 13.35 4.83 0.01
N LEU A 125 12.19 4.56 0.61
CA LEU A 125 12.12 3.75 1.82
C LEU A 125 12.16 2.25 1.55
N LEU A 126 11.63 1.80 0.40
CA LEU A 126 11.29 0.40 0.16
C LEU A 126 11.90 -0.22 -1.09
N SER A 127 12.63 0.53 -1.94
CA SER A 127 13.19 0.01 -3.20
C SER A 127 14.15 -1.18 -3.02
N ASP A 128 14.80 -1.29 -1.86
CA ASP A 128 15.71 -2.40 -1.54
C ASP A 128 15.00 -3.63 -0.93
N TYR A 129 13.68 -3.55 -0.73
CA TYR A 129 12.89 -4.62 -0.14
C TYR A 129 12.34 -5.57 -1.22
N PRO A 130 11.96 -6.81 -0.85
CA PRO A 130 11.34 -7.76 -1.78
C PRO A 130 9.91 -7.30 -2.10
N ILE A 131 9.73 -6.62 -3.22
CA ILE A 131 8.44 -6.10 -3.68
C ILE A 131 7.98 -6.84 -4.93
N LEU A 132 6.81 -7.47 -4.85
CA LEU A 132 6.02 -7.89 -5.99
C LEU A 132 5.13 -6.73 -6.43
N PHE A 133 5.42 -6.15 -7.59
CA PHE A 133 4.70 -5.00 -8.13
C PHE A 133 3.60 -5.46 -9.09
N VAL A 134 2.34 -5.33 -8.65
CA VAL A 134 1.16 -5.83 -9.37
C VAL A 134 0.34 -4.69 -9.93
N GLY A 135 0.15 -4.66 -11.25
CA GLY A 135 -0.81 -3.76 -11.93
C GLY A 135 -2.23 -4.30 -11.82
N VAL A 136 -3.13 -3.54 -11.19
CA VAL A 136 -4.56 -3.89 -11.06
C VAL A 136 -5.37 -2.99 -11.98
N HIS A 137 -5.69 -3.51 -13.17
CA HIS A 137 -6.37 -2.78 -14.23
C HIS A 137 -7.89 -2.90 -14.18
N CYS A 138 -8.53 -1.85 -14.71
CA CYS A 138 -9.96 -1.79 -14.96
C CYS A 138 -10.23 -0.64 -15.94
N SER A 139 -11.20 -0.74 -16.84
CA SER A 139 -11.51 0.33 -17.77
C SER A 139 -12.08 1.57 -17.08
N LYS A 140 -11.92 2.76 -17.70
CA LYS A 140 -12.46 4.01 -17.17
C LYS A 140 -13.99 3.94 -17.03
N GLU A 141 -14.65 3.27 -17.95
CA GLU A 141 -16.10 3.06 -17.98
C GLU A 141 -16.57 2.23 -16.78
N GLU A 142 -15.92 1.12 -16.54
CA GLU A 142 -16.26 0.24 -15.42
C GLU A 142 -15.91 0.89 -14.05
N LEU A 143 -14.80 1.62 -13.95
CA LEU A 143 -14.46 2.40 -12.76
C LEU A 143 -15.56 3.41 -12.43
N THR A 144 -16.06 4.14 -13.41
CA THR A 144 -17.16 5.11 -13.24
C THR A 144 -18.43 4.41 -12.76
N ARG A 145 -18.77 3.26 -13.34
CA ARG A 145 -19.93 2.45 -12.93
C ARG A 145 -19.80 1.99 -11.48
N ARG A 146 -18.60 1.55 -11.07
CA ARG A 146 -18.32 1.12 -9.68
C ARG A 146 -18.41 2.27 -8.69
N GLU A 147 -17.88 3.45 -9.01
CA GLU A 147 -18.00 4.65 -8.17
C GLU A 147 -19.46 5.04 -7.94
N GLN A 148 -20.27 5.04 -9.01
CA GLN A 148 -21.70 5.32 -8.92
C GLN A 148 -22.44 4.32 -8.04
N SER A 149 -22.09 3.04 -8.13
CA SER A 149 -22.74 1.96 -7.36
C SER A 149 -22.38 2.00 -5.87
N ARG A 150 -21.17 2.45 -5.51
CA ARG A 150 -20.71 2.51 -4.12
C ARG A 150 -21.31 3.68 -3.35
N GLY A 151 -21.41 4.85 -3.95
CA GLY A 151 -21.97 6.06 -3.34
C GLY A 151 -21.16 6.67 -2.18
N ASP A 152 -20.04 6.07 -1.80
CA ASP A 152 -19.13 6.51 -0.71
C ASP A 152 -17.90 7.27 -1.21
N ARG A 153 -17.78 7.45 -2.53
CA ARG A 153 -16.66 8.12 -3.19
C ARG A 153 -17.14 9.16 -4.18
N ALA A 154 -16.30 10.19 -4.41
CA ALA A 154 -16.58 11.18 -5.43
C ALA A 154 -16.53 10.52 -6.83
N ILE A 155 -17.56 10.74 -7.63
CA ILE A 155 -17.62 10.28 -9.01
C ILE A 155 -16.52 11.00 -9.81
N GLY A 156 -15.73 10.25 -10.58
CA GLY A 156 -14.61 10.78 -11.37
C GLY A 156 -13.26 10.76 -10.63
N LEU A 157 -13.20 10.32 -9.36
CA LEU A 157 -11.95 10.20 -8.62
C LEU A 157 -10.99 9.22 -9.31
N ALA A 158 -11.45 8.02 -9.65
CA ALA A 158 -10.63 7.03 -10.34
C ALA A 158 -10.15 7.54 -11.70
N HIS A 159 -11.00 8.28 -12.41
CA HIS A 159 -10.66 8.87 -13.71
C HIS A 159 -9.53 9.91 -13.59
N SER A 160 -9.57 10.77 -12.57
CA SER A 160 -8.49 11.76 -12.32
C SER A 160 -7.16 11.14 -11.94
N GLN A 161 -7.17 9.94 -11.39
CA GLN A 161 -5.99 9.19 -10.98
C GLN A 161 -5.40 8.35 -12.12
N PHE A 162 -6.18 8.05 -13.17
CA PHE A 162 -5.90 6.98 -14.13
C PHE A 162 -4.54 7.12 -14.82
N ASP A 163 -4.30 8.27 -15.42
CA ASP A 163 -3.10 8.47 -16.23
C ASP A 163 -1.82 8.51 -15.36
N TYR A 164 -1.93 8.98 -14.12
CA TYR A 164 -0.81 8.99 -13.17
C TYR A 164 -0.51 7.59 -12.61
N ILE A 165 -1.54 6.84 -12.23
CA ILE A 165 -1.39 5.53 -11.59
C ILE A 165 -0.87 4.48 -12.57
N TYR A 166 -1.26 4.55 -13.84
CA TYR A 166 -0.84 3.61 -14.87
C TYR A 166 0.30 4.14 -15.76
N ALA A 167 1.05 5.14 -15.29
CA ALA A 167 2.21 5.70 -15.99
C ALA A 167 3.50 4.84 -15.85
N TYR A 168 3.37 3.55 -15.54
CA TYR A 168 4.50 2.62 -15.41
C TYR A 168 4.59 1.72 -16.63
N ASP A 169 5.81 1.50 -17.11
CA ASP A 169 6.06 0.67 -18.30
C ASP A 169 6.06 -0.82 -18.00
N GLU A 170 6.37 -1.21 -16.75
CA GLU A 170 6.50 -2.61 -16.36
C GLU A 170 5.88 -2.89 -14.98
N TYR A 171 5.23 -4.03 -14.88
CA TYR A 171 4.82 -4.70 -13.65
C TYR A 171 5.42 -6.11 -13.61
N ASP A 172 5.59 -6.69 -12.42
CA ASP A 172 5.93 -8.10 -12.32
C ASP A 172 4.75 -8.97 -12.76
N LEU A 173 3.53 -8.50 -12.47
CA LEU A 173 2.28 -9.16 -12.86
C LEU A 173 1.17 -8.14 -13.10
N GLU A 174 0.31 -8.41 -14.07
CA GLU A 174 -0.89 -7.61 -14.33
C GLU A 174 -2.16 -8.46 -14.21
N VAL A 175 -3.19 -7.89 -13.61
CA VAL A 175 -4.53 -8.48 -13.49
C VAL A 175 -5.58 -7.44 -13.91
N ASN A 176 -6.63 -7.89 -14.59
CA ASN A 176 -7.75 -7.05 -15.01
C ASN A 176 -9.03 -7.48 -14.28
N THR A 177 -9.54 -6.60 -13.43
CA THR A 177 -10.72 -6.88 -12.58
C THR A 177 -12.04 -6.70 -13.32
N GLU A 178 -12.04 -6.26 -14.55
CA GLU A 178 -13.21 -6.28 -15.44
C GLU A 178 -13.39 -7.64 -16.09
N GLU A 179 -12.27 -8.33 -16.39
CA GLU A 179 -12.26 -9.63 -17.05
C GLU A 179 -12.27 -10.80 -16.05
N LEU A 180 -11.66 -10.62 -14.88
CA LEU A 180 -11.49 -11.64 -13.85
C LEU A 180 -12.22 -11.26 -12.56
N SER A 181 -12.75 -12.24 -11.87
CA SER A 181 -13.24 -12.02 -10.50
C SER A 181 -12.09 -11.68 -9.53
N SER A 182 -12.39 -11.04 -8.41
CA SER A 182 -11.38 -10.77 -7.37
C SER A 182 -10.72 -12.07 -6.87
N ALA A 183 -11.46 -13.17 -6.85
CA ALA A 183 -10.96 -14.48 -6.46
C ALA A 183 -9.96 -15.04 -7.49
N ASP A 184 -10.24 -14.89 -8.79
CA ASP A 184 -9.33 -15.34 -9.85
C ASP A 184 -8.08 -14.46 -9.93
N CYS A 185 -8.23 -13.14 -9.75
CA CYS A 185 -7.08 -12.23 -9.63
C CYS A 185 -6.18 -12.63 -8.45
N ALA A 186 -6.78 -12.92 -7.29
CA ALA A 186 -6.03 -13.36 -6.10
C ALA A 186 -5.31 -14.68 -6.34
N ALA A 187 -5.97 -15.67 -6.95
CA ALA A 187 -5.36 -16.93 -7.31
C ALA A 187 -4.15 -16.74 -8.23
N LYS A 188 -4.31 -15.93 -9.28
CA LYS A 188 -3.22 -15.62 -10.23
C LYS A 188 -2.01 -14.98 -9.53
N ILE A 189 -2.22 -14.07 -8.57
CA ILE A 189 -1.14 -13.44 -7.80
C ILE A 189 -0.46 -14.47 -6.88
N LEU A 190 -1.23 -15.30 -6.17
CA LEU A 190 -0.69 -16.34 -5.29
C LEU A 190 0.10 -17.40 -6.04
N ASP A 191 -0.36 -17.81 -7.23
CA ASP A 191 0.36 -18.74 -8.09
C ASP A 191 1.66 -18.13 -8.62
N TYR A 192 1.66 -16.83 -8.94
CA TYR A 192 2.87 -16.12 -9.34
C TYR A 192 3.90 -16.07 -8.20
N ILE A 193 3.48 -15.83 -6.95
CA ILE A 193 4.37 -15.87 -5.78
C ILE A 193 5.01 -17.25 -5.63
N LYS A 194 4.26 -18.34 -5.88
CA LYS A 194 4.75 -19.72 -5.77
C LYS A 194 5.67 -20.14 -6.92
N SER A 195 5.70 -19.39 -8.02
CA SER A 195 6.47 -19.77 -9.22
C SER A 195 7.98 -19.49 -9.12
N GLU A 196 8.46 -18.98 -7.97
CA GLU A 196 9.88 -18.67 -7.69
C GLU A 196 10.51 -17.69 -8.70
N GLN A 197 9.71 -16.85 -9.33
CA GLN A 197 10.20 -15.81 -10.24
C GLN A 197 10.81 -14.65 -9.46
N GLU A 198 11.80 -13.99 -10.06
CA GLU A 198 12.41 -12.81 -9.49
C GLU A 198 11.47 -11.60 -9.65
N PHE A 199 11.20 -10.89 -8.55
CA PHE A 199 10.45 -9.62 -8.57
C PHE A 199 11.43 -8.49 -8.84
N SER A 200 11.33 -7.86 -9.99
CA SER A 200 12.30 -6.86 -10.44
C SER A 200 11.68 -5.57 -10.97
N ALA A 201 10.39 -5.57 -11.28
CA ALA A 201 9.74 -4.42 -11.90
C ALA A 201 9.84 -3.15 -11.02
N PHE A 202 9.58 -3.27 -9.72
CA PHE A 202 9.67 -2.12 -8.81
C PHE A 202 11.10 -1.57 -8.69
N LYS A 203 12.13 -2.43 -8.68
CA LYS A 203 13.54 -2.03 -8.61
C LYS A 203 14.02 -1.27 -9.85
N LYS A 204 13.39 -1.47 -11.00
CA LYS A 204 13.70 -0.77 -12.26
C LYS A 204 13.11 0.63 -12.32
N LEU A 205 12.16 0.96 -11.44
CA LEU A 205 11.62 2.30 -11.36
C LEU A 205 12.69 3.28 -10.88
N SER A 206 12.48 4.55 -11.19
CA SER A 206 13.33 5.65 -10.72
C SER A 206 12.48 6.69 -10.00
N ARG A 207 13.15 7.54 -9.21
CA ARG A 207 12.48 8.70 -8.62
C ARG A 207 11.86 9.57 -9.71
N ARG A 208 10.68 10.09 -9.42
CA ARG A 208 10.00 11.06 -10.29
C ARG A 208 10.47 12.47 -9.98
N GLU A 209 10.60 13.30 -11.00
CA GLU A 209 10.87 14.73 -10.81
C GLU A 209 9.64 15.39 -10.17
N VAL A 210 9.84 15.98 -8.99
CA VAL A 210 8.76 16.70 -8.30
C VAL A 210 8.55 18.02 -9.00
N THR A 211 7.44 18.15 -9.72
CA THR A 211 7.03 19.44 -10.28
C THR A 211 6.49 20.30 -9.14
N LEU A 212 7.22 21.35 -8.76
CA LEU A 212 6.73 22.36 -7.85
C LEU A 212 5.62 23.15 -8.56
N SER A 213 4.37 22.82 -8.24
CA SER A 213 3.19 23.58 -8.68
C SER A 213 2.79 24.61 -7.65
#